data_276f72b5aabc711f7eb6fc12bcac2593
#
_entry.id   276f72b5aabc711f7eb6fc12bcac2593
#
_cell.length_a   1.000
_cell.length_b   1.000
_cell.length_c   1.000
_cell.angle_alpha   90.00
_cell.angle_beta   90.00
_cell.angle_gamma   90.00
#
_symmetry.space_group_name_H-M   'P 1'
#
loop_
_entity.id
_entity.type
_entity.pdbx_description
1 polymer ?
#
loop_
_entity_poly.entity_id
_entity_poly.type
_entity_poly.pdbx_seq_one_letter_code
_entity_poly.pdbx_strand_id
1 'polypeptide(L)'
;MSGLSRRKFIKSSAIAGAGTFLASNTMLAAPELLLKSKVNKNTSLGEIVFVPHYVQKGRGPHLYELAWATDKEWEPFLSNIKMDAKGVSISDSKNIDKFGINVRWNVEGFGWTNITADNGGEFYSLPSSGKSQSLNLNYELCKSRVVRNRHRLSDLKKSGWIPSAEVMMYVNLSEQFYEDARQKINDDFNSANFAQSGLMYALWASEKMEVEKAKFDIVLRGKRDDFFFGCDARSFYQMYQDTFLDLFSEVFNYANITFVAKGDGIMSDYQTAPGVIQPETRELLIKKLNERGIKSQERLLFWFHDCCIPDWLRDMKYDDLLKYAEKLTKDTMKHFGDMLYAMEVVNELHDWANELQLSPEQITELTRLINDVAKSVAPNVKRTINNCCPYAEYVQMNSYSKKKAVFPQRSPFKFTKDIIDAGIDFDILEQQMYYPYRDLQDSILLLEKLSTLGKPMQLSEVGVPGGPSNYSVRNSTVPFSKEPYLWHKPWNEHTQADWLEDIYTLAFSKPFIHASNWFDFVDPYYFMENGGLLQSPKGEKKEAYHRLKKIRNNWDQLPRK
;
A
#
# COMPACT_ATOMS: atom_id res chain seq x y z
N MET A 1 22.14 -27.93 15.07
CA MET A 1 21.76 -27.01 13.99
C MET A 1 20.43 -27.48 13.42
N SER A 2 19.32 -27.04 13.99
CA SER A 2 17.97 -27.39 13.51
C SER A 2 17.50 -26.29 12.58
N GLY A 3 17.64 -26.55 11.28
CA GLY A 3 17.20 -25.61 10.25
C GLY A 3 15.70 -25.39 10.31
N LEU A 4 15.29 -24.17 10.49
CA LEU A 4 13.93 -23.71 10.19
C LEU A 4 13.64 -24.04 8.73
N SER A 5 12.64 -24.88 8.47
CA SER A 5 12.33 -25.26 7.10
C SER A 5 11.93 -24.02 6.29
N ARG A 6 12.34 -23.98 5.02
CA ARG A 6 11.99 -22.94 4.03
C ARG A 6 10.49 -22.55 4.05
N ARG A 7 9.63 -23.52 4.41
CA ARG A 7 8.18 -23.28 4.62
C ARG A 7 7.84 -22.38 5.81
N LYS A 8 8.65 -22.34 6.87
CA LYS A 8 8.40 -21.45 8.02
C LYS A 8 8.78 -20.02 7.71
N PHE A 9 9.83 -19.81 6.95
CA PHE A 9 10.25 -18.46 6.53
C PHE A 9 9.25 -17.83 5.55
N ILE A 10 8.86 -18.57 4.49
CA ILE A 10 7.82 -18.11 3.55
C ILE A 10 6.54 -17.74 4.30
N LYS A 11 6.18 -18.51 5.36
CA LYS A 11 5.04 -18.15 6.23
C LYS A 11 5.27 -16.88 7.04
N SER A 12 6.50 -16.60 7.46
CA SER A 12 6.81 -15.41 8.27
C SER A 12 6.95 -14.15 7.42
N SER A 13 7.55 -14.26 6.23
CA SER A 13 7.68 -13.14 5.29
C SER A 13 6.35 -12.76 4.64
N ALA A 14 5.47 -13.74 4.45
CA ALA A 14 4.10 -13.52 4.00
C ALA A 14 3.23 -12.78 5.05
N ILE A 15 3.65 -12.80 6.32
CA ILE A 15 2.98 -12.08 7.41
C ILE A 15 3.34 -10.59 7.39
N ALA A 16 4.39 -10.18 6.66
CA ALA A 16 4.83 -8.78 6.58
C ALA A 16 3.86 -7.83 5.84
N GLY A 17 2.95 -8.34 5.08
CA GLY A 17 1.93 -7.54 4.38
C GLY A 17 0.53 -7.64 4.96
N ALA A 18 0.36 -8.36 6.00
CA ALA A 18 -0.97 -8.69 6.37
C ALA A 18 -1.07 -9.46 7.72
N GLY A 19 -1.64 -8.97 8.84
CA GLY A 19 -1.78 -9.63 10.16
C GLY A 19 -2.88 -10.70 10.24
N THR A 20 -2.60 -11.88 10.73
CA THR A 20 -3.58 -12.97 10.91
C THR A 20 -4.39 -12.77 12.18
N PHE A 21 -5.71 -12.69 12.06
CA PHE A 21 -6.63 -12.80 13.20
C PHE A 21 -7.26 -14.18 13.28
N LEU A 22 -7.03 -14.84 14.41
CA LEU A 22 -7.93 -15.87 14.92
C LEU A 22 -8.66 -15.26 16.12
N ALA A 23 -9.95 -15.02 15.96
CA ALA A 23 -10.79 -14.63 17.07
C ALA A 23 -10.99 -15.83 18.00
N SER A 24 -10.43 -15.75 19.19
CA SER A 24 -10.90 -16.55 20.34
C SER A 24 -11.53 -15.58 21.33
N ASN A 25 -12.84 -15.74 21.50
CA ASN A 25 -13.61 -15.08 22.55
C ASN A 25 -13.13 -15.55 23.94
N THR A 26 -12.40 -14.70 24.64
CA THR A 26 -12.36 -14.73 26.11
C THR A 26 -12.25 -13.30 26.61
N MET A 27 -13.34 -12.85 27.24
CA MET A 27 -13.36 -11.61 28.03
C MET A 27 -12.45 -11.77 29.24
N LEU A 28 -11.44 -10.89 29.34
CA LEU A 28 -10.79 -10.59 30.60
C LEU A 28 -10.83 -9.08 30.82
N ALA A 29 -11.38 -8.69 31.95
CA ALA A 29 -11.54 -7.31 32.38
C ALA A 29 -10.18 -6.67 32.65
N ALA A 30 -9.97 -5.45 32.15
CA ALA A 30 -8.82 -4.60 32.45
C ALA A 30 -9.18 -3.50 33.46
N PRO A 31 -8.23 -3.05 34.31
CA PRO A 31 -8.52 -2.04 35.32
C PRO A 31 -8.63 -0.64 34.73
N GLU A 32 -9.62 0.09 35.21
CA GLU A 32 -9.86 1.51 34.91
C GLU A 32 -8.72 2.38 35.43
N LEU A 33 -8.09 3.12 34.55
CA LEU A 33 -7.31 4.31 34.87
C LEU A 33 -8.17 5.54 34.58
N LEU A 34 -8.65 6.15 35.64
CA LEU A 34 -9.45 7.37 35.66
C LEU A 34 -8.64 8.58 35.22
N LEU A 35 -8.83 9.03 34.00
CA LEU A 35 -8.62 10.44 33.63
C LEU A 35 -9.97 11.16 33.67
N LYS A 36 -10.21 11.93 34.73
CA LYS A 36 -11.36 12.82 34.87
C LYS A 36 -11.19 14.01 33.91
N SER A 37 -11.66 13.87 32.69
CA SER A 37 -12.10 15.02 31.90
C SER A 37 -13.60 15.17 32.13
N LYS A 38 -14.05 16.39 32.47
CA LYS A 38 -15.46 16.71 32.56
C LYS A 38 -16.08 16.57 31.17
N VAL A 39 -16.65 15.41 30.89
CA VAL A 39 -17.48 15.19 29.71
C VAL A 39 -18.87 15.62 30.05
N ASN A 40 -19.37 16.60 29.32
CA ASN A 40 -20.77 16.99 29.31
C ASN A 40 -21.65 15.78 28.95
N LYS A 41 -22.82 15.71 29.59
CA LYS A 41 -23.82 14.65 29.54
C LYS A 41 -24.00 14.06 28.14
N ASN A 42 -23.89 12.70 28.06
CA ASN A 42 -24.32 11.82 27.01
C ASN A 42 -25.65 12.20 26.34
N THR A 43 -25.58 12.89 25.23
CA THR A 43 -26.55 12.68 24.17
C THR A 43 -26.03 11.51 23.35
N SER A 44 -26.61 10.31 23.50
CA SER A 44 -26.31 9.18 22.62
C SER A 44 -26.59 9.65 21.20
N LEU A 45 -25.56 9.69 20.34
CA LEU A 45 -25.73 9.93 18.91
C LEU A 45 -26.64 8.85 18.31
N GLY A 46 -27.30 9.16 17.22
CA GLY A 46 -28.06 8.15 16.47
C GLY A 46 -27.15 7.17 15.72
N GLU A 47 -27.74 6.29 14.98
CA GLU A 47 -27.04 5.26 14.21
C GLU A 47 -27.33 5.38 12.72
N ILE A 48 -26.32 5.10 11.88
CA ILE A 48 -26.53 4.83 10.45
C ILE A 48 -26.24 3.36 10.20
N VAL A 49 -27.16 2.72 9.48
CA VAL A 49 -27.01 1.33 9.01
C VAL A 49 -27.00 1.33 7.49
N PHE A 50 -25.90 0.89 6.90
CA PHE A 50 -25.76 0.70 5.46
C PHE A 50 -26.11 -0.74 5.12
N VAL A 51 -27.25 -0.94 4.48
CA VAL A 51 -27.83 -2.24 4.20
C VAL A 51 -27.43 -2.70 2.80
N PRO A 52 -26.69 -3.82 2.67
CA PRO A 52 -26.38 -4.40 1.37
C PRO A 52 -27.57 -5.20 0.85
N HIS A 53 -27.90 -5.05 -0.40
CA HIS A 53 -28.95 -5.82 -1.08
C HIS A 53 -28.33 -6.77 -2.11
N TYR A 54 -28.67 -8.04 -2.03
CA TYR A 54 -28.24 -9.06 -2.99
C TYR A 54 -29.17 -9.04 -4.20
N VAL A 55 -28.65 -8.57 -5.31
CA VAL A 55 -29.44 -8.38 -6.54
C VAL A 55 -29.61 -9.67 -7.34
N GLN A 56 -28.83 -10.68 -7.06
CA GLN A 56 -28.92 -11.97 -7.74
C GLN A 56 -28.65 -13.12 -6.77
N LYS A 57 -29.55 -14.11 -6.74
CA LYS A 57 -29.42 -15.27 -5.86
C LYS A 57 -28.12 -16.04 -6.15
N GLY A 58 -27.31 -16.27 -5.13
CA GLY A 58 -26.03 -16.99 -5.22
C GLY A 58 -24.87 -16.19 -5.82
N ARG A 59 -25.09 -14.93 -6.22
CA ARG A 59 -24.06 -13.99 -6.64
C ARG A 59 -24.15 -12.76 -5.77
N GLY A 60 -23.02 -12.39 -5.13
CA GLY A 60 -22.98 -11.24 -4.26
C GLY A 60 -23.34 -9.97 -4.99
N PRO A 61 -23.48 -8.82 -4.31
CA PRO A 61 -22.34 -8.35 -3.50
C PRO A 61 -22.27 -9.04 -2.15
N HIS A 62 -21.05 -9.43 -1.76
CA HIS A 62 -20.79 -9.98 -0.44
C HIS A 62 -19.99 -8.98 0.36
N LEU A 63 -20.43 -8.66 1.58
CA LEU A 63 -19.63 -7.94 2.55
C LEU A 63 -18.60 -8.89 3.17
N TYR A 64 -17.39 -8.40 3.31
CA TYR A 64 -16.33 -9.08 4.03
C TYR A 64 -16.03 -8.41 5.36
N GLU A 65 -15.26 -9.12 6.17
CA GLU A 65 -15.09 -8.97 7.60
C GLU A 65 -14.50 -7.62 8.07
N LEU A 66 -14.10 -6.72 7.17
CA LEU A 66 -13.56 -5.41 7.54
C LEU A 66 -14.31 -4.28 6.83
N ALA A 67 -14.87 -3.39 7.66
CA ALA A 67 -15.28 -2.06 7.26
C ALA A 67 -14.56 -1.06 8.15
N TRP A 68 -14.23 0.11 7.62
CA TRP A 68 -13.61 1.18 8.41
C TRP A 68 -14.14 2.54 7.97
N ALA A 69 -14.06 3.49 8.88
CA ALA A 69 -14.48 4.86 8.62
C ALA A 69 -13.28 5.75 8.30
N THR A 70 -13.50 6.74 7.45
CA THR A 70 -12.55 7.80 7.12
C THR A 70 -13.22 9.17 7.31
N ASP A 71 -12.44 10.17 7.70
CA ASP A 71 -12.88 11.56 7.71
C ASP A 71 -12.98 12.15 6.28
N LYS A 72 -13.27 13.45 6.19
CA LYS A 72 -13.40 14.15 4.89
C LYS A 72 -12.09 14.30 4.12
N GLU A 73 -10.96 14.17 4.78
CA GLU A 73 -9.62 14.10 4.17
C GLU A 73 -9.22 12.67 3.78
N TRP A 74 -10.15 11.72 3.94
CA TRP A 74 -9.97 10.29 3.69
C TRP A 74 -8.93 9.63 4.60
N GLU A 75 -8.73 10.22 5.80
CA GLU A 75 -7.90 9.62 6.82
C GLU A 75 -8.73 8.64 7.68
N PRO A 76 -8.27 7.40 7.85
CA PRO A 76 -8.96 6.45 8.71
C PRO A 76 -8.86 6.86 10.17
N PHE A 77 -9.89 6.57 10.92
CA PHE A 77 -9.94 6.77 12.36
C PHE A 77 -10.59 5.58 13.07
N LEU A 78 -10.20 5.35 14.31
CA LEU A 78 -10.79 4.29 15.12
C LEU A 78 -12.23 4.64 15.47
N SER A 79 -13.18 3.88 14.93
CA SER A 79 -14.62 4.05 15.13
C SER A 79 -15.26 2.82 15.78
N ASN A 80 -16.54 2.90 16.11
CA ASN A 80 -17.31 1.74 16.55
C ASN A 80 -18.06 1.05 15.41
N ILE A 81 -17.56 1.18 14.19
CA ILE A 81 -18.15 0.53 13.03
C ILE A 81 -18.26 -0.98 13.24
N LYS A 82 -19.40 -1.56 12.88
CA LYS A 82 -19.69 -2.99 13.01
C LYS A 82 -20.23 -3.53 11.71
N MET A 83 -19.94 -4.79 11.45
CA MET A 83 -20.54 -5.56 10.36
C MET A 83 -21.27 -6.77 10.94
N ASP A 84 -22.51 -6.94 10.54
CA ASP A 84 -23.34 -8.09 10.91
C ASP A 84 -24.27 -8.49 9.76
N ALA A 85 -25.22 -9.37 10.01
CA ALA A 85 -26.19 -9.82 9.02
C ALA A 85 -27.08 -8.70 8.45
N LYS A 86 -27.17 -7.54 9.10
CA LYS A 86 -27.94 -6.38 8.65
C LYS A 86 -27.13 -5.45 7.73
N GLY A 87 -25.81 -5.56 7.77
CA GLY A 87 -24.91 -4.72 7.00
C GLY A 87 -23.83 -4.06 7.85
N VAL A 88 -23.51 -2.82 7.51
CA VAL A 88 -22.48 -2.02 8.20
C VAL A 88 -23.15 -0.94 8.99
N SER A 89 -22.93 -0.89 10.31
CA SER A 89 -23.48 0.15 11.18
C SER A 89 -22.39 0.97 11.86
N ILE A 90 -22.69 2.24 12.11
CA ILE A 90 -21.85 3.16 12.86
C ILE A 90 -22.73 4.04 13.74
N SER A 91 -22.41 4.14 15.04
CA SER A 91 -23.16 4.93 16.01
C SER A 91 -22.27 5.85 16.85
N ASP A 92 -20.96 5.79 16.69
CA ASP A 92 -20.00 6.70 17.32
C ASP A 92 -18.86 6.98 16.33
N SER A 93 -18.76 8.22 15.91
CA SER A 93 -17.72 8.71 15.00
C SER A 93 -16.55 9.39 15.73
N LYS A 94 -16.43 9.20 17.05
CA LYS A 94 -15.33 9.78 17.87
C LYS A 94 -15.14 11.30 17.67
N ASN A 95 -16.23 12.04 17.62
CA ASN A 95 -16.27 13.48 17.36
C ASN A 95 -15.87 13.91 15.93
N ILE A 96 -15.86 12.98 14.99
CA ILE A 96 -15.74 13.30 13.57
C ILE A 96 -17.15 13.65 13.04
N ASP A 97 -17.37 14.89 12.68
CA ASP A 97 -18.70 15.38 12.25
C ASP A 97 -19.12 14.79 10.90
N LYS A 98 -18.14 14.55 10.03
CA LYS A 98 -18.33 14.08 8.67
C LYS A 98 -17.42 12.88 8.39
N PHE A 99 -18.01 11.78 7.92
CA PHE A 99 -17.27 10.55 7.64
C PHE A 99 -17.78 9.85 6.39
N GLY A 100 -16.88 9.07 5.77
CA GLY A 100 -17.20 8.03 4.80
C GLY A 100 -16.99 6.65 5.40
N ILE A 101 -17.55 5.62 4.78
CA ILE A 101 -17.26 4.23 5.13
C ILE A 101 -16.59 3.52 3.97
N ASN A 102 -15.71 2.60 4.29
CA ASN A 102 -15.02 1.75 3.33
C ASN A 102 -15.43 0.31 3.55
N VAL A 103 -15.73 -0.37 2.48
CA VAL A 103 -16.13 -1.78 2.48
C VAL A 103 -15.42 -2.53 1.35
N ARG A 104 -15.15 -3.80 1.57
CA ARG A 104 -14.75 -4.68 0.48
C ARG A 104 -15.99 -5.20 -0.22
N TRP A 105 -16.01 -5.08 -1.52
CA TRP A 105 -17.20 -5.32 -2.32
C TRP A 105 -16.87 -6.10 -3.60
N ASN A 106 -17.69 -7.08 -3.93
CA ASN A 106 -17.61 -7.76 -5.22
C ASN A 106 -18.51 -7.07 -6.23
N VAL A 107 -17.91 -6.59 -7.31
CA VAL A 107 -18.64 -5.98 -8.42
C VAL A 107 -18.59 -6.93 -9.61
N GLU A 108 -19.71 -7.57 -9.92
CA GLU A 108 -19.81 -8.47 -11.08
C GLU A 108 -19.42 -7.73 -12.35
N GLY A 109 -18.52 -8.32 -13.14
CA GLY A 109 -17.98 -7.71 -14.36
C GLY A 109 -16.79 -6.75 -14.12
N PHE A 110 -16.40 -6.51 -12.85
CA PHE A 110 -15.19 -5.75 -12.51
C PHE A 110 -14.27 -6.54 -11.58
N GLY A 111 -14.77 -7.09 -10.48
CA GLY A 111 -14.02 -7.87 -9.52
C GLY A 111 -14.15 -7.38 -8.07
N TRP A 112 -13.25 -7.86 -7.22
CA TRP A 112 -13.19 -7.51 -5.81
C TRP A 112 -12.35 -6.25 -5.59
N THR A 113 -12.91 -5.26 -4.91
CA THR A 113 -12.18 -4.04 -4.56
C THR A 113 -12.72 -3.43 -3.26
N ASN A 114 -11.90 -2.65 -2.54
CA ASN A 114 -12.39 -1.81 -1.47
C ASN A 114 -12.95 -0.52 -2.07
N ILE A 115 -14.15 -0.15 -1.66
CA ILE A 115 -14.86 1.01 -2.19
C ILE A 115 -15.31 1.89 -1.02
N THR A 116 -15.25 3.20 -1.23
CA THR A 116 -15.72 4.20 -0.27
C THR A 116 -17.12 4.66 -0.62
N ALA A 117 -18.04 4.62 0.34
CA ALA A 117 -19.26 5.38 0.33
C ALA A 117 -19.04 6.67 1.13
N ASP A 118 -19.14 7.81 0.47
CA ASP A 118 -18.91 9.15 1.02
C ASP A 118 -20.07 10.13 0.75
N ASN A 119 -21.24 9.58 0.45
CA ASN A 119 -22.43 10.38 0.12
C ASN A 119 -22.24 11.29 -1.10
N GLY A 120 -21.42 10.86 -2.07
CA GLY A 120 -21.09 11.69 -3.24
C GLY A 120 -20.21 12.90 -2.91
N GLY A 121 -19.33 12.76 -1.92
CA GLY A 121 -18.42 13.82 -1.47
C GLY A 121 -18.98 14.73 -0.37
N GLU A 122 -20.27 14.59 -0.03
CA GLU A 122 -20.89 15.36 1.08
C GLU A 122 -20.63 14.75 2.46
N PHE A 123 -20.19 13.52 2.50
CA PHE A 123 -19.96 12.70 3.68
C PHE A 123 -21.22 12.55 4.57
N TYR A 124 -21.19 11.55 5.46
CA TYR A 124 -22.29 11.28 6.36
C TYR A 124 -22.08 11.99 7.70
N SER A 125 -23.19 12.32 8.38
CA SER A 125 -23.18 12.72 9.78
C SER A 125 -24.15 11.84 10.55
N LEU A 126 -23.79 11.45 11.77
CA LEU A 126 -24.70 10.68 12.60
C LEU A 126 -26.00 11.48 12.88
N PRO A 127 -27.17 10.84 12.80
CA PRO A 127 -28.42 11.48 13.11
C PRO A 127 -28.47 11.87 14.61
N SER A 128 -29.42 12.73 14.95
CA SER A 128 -29.65 13.13 16.36
C SER A 128 -29.99 11.91 17.22
N SER A 129 -29.73 12.06 18.53
CA SER A 129 -29.92 11.02 19.54
C SER A 129 -31.21 10.23 19.39
N GLY A 130 -31.12 8.92 19.53
CA GLY A 130 -32.24 7.99 19.47
C GLY A 130 -32.83 7.76 18.09
N LYS A 131 -32.30 8.35 17.03
CA LYS A 131 -32.72 8.08 15.63
C LYS A 131 -31.79 7.10 14.96
N SER A 132 -32.35 6.20 14.17
CA SER A 132 -31.62 5.34 13.25
C SER A 132 -31.97 5.71 11.81
N GLN A 133 -30.95 5.74 10.95
CA GLN A 133 -31.08 5.96 9.51
C GLN A 133 -30.61 4.70 8.80
N SER A 134 -31.45 4.17 7.90
CA SER A 134 -31.07 3.07 7.02
C SER A 134 -30.77 3.60 5.62
N LEU A 135 -29.67 3.18 5.03
CA LEU A 135 -29.22 3.55 3.68
C LEU A 135 -28.96 2.29 2.85
N ASN A 136 -29.35 2.31 1.59
CA ASN A 136 -29.05 1.27 0.63
C ASN A 136 -27.56 1.34 0.24
N LEU A 137 -26.75 0.40 0.73
CA LEU A 137 -25.29 0.44 0.54
C LEU A 137 -24.90 0.38 -0.94
N ASN A 138 -25.59 -0.43 -1.76
CA ASN A 138 -25.32 -0.50 -3.21
C ASN A 138 -25.48 0.87 -3.87
N TYR A 139 -26.56 1.57 -3.54
CA TYR A 139 -26.83 2.92 -4.04
C TYR A 139 -25.78 3.93 -3.58
N GLU A 140 -25.41 3.90 -2.32
CA GLU A 140 -24.42 4.86 -1.76
C GLU A 140 -23.02 4.65 -2.36
N LEU A 141 -22.60 3.40 -2.62
CA LEU A 141 -21.34 3.10 -3.31
C LEU A 141 -21.36 3.60 -4.76
N CYS A 142 -22.46 3.35 -5.48
CA CYS A 142 -22.62 3.82 -6.86
C CYS A 142 -22.61 5.36 -6.93
N LYS A 143 -23.44 6.01 -6.10
CA LYS A 143 -23.52 7.47 -6.00
C LYS A 143 -22.13 8.09 -5.77
N SER A 144 -21.41 7.57 -4.79
CA SER A 144 -20.08 8.10 -4.42
C SER A 144 -19.10 8.00 -5.59
N ARG A 145 -19.07 6.86 -6.28
CA ARG A 145 -18.16 6.64 -7.41
C ARG A 145 -18.54 7.48 -8.63
N VAL A 146 -19.81 7.52 -8.99
CA VAL A 146 -20.30 8.30 -10.16
C VAL A 146 -20.02 9.79 -9.97
N VAL A 147 -20.36 10.34 -8.80
CA VAL A 147 -20.09 11.77 -8.51
C VAL A 147 -18.60 12.08 -8.55
N ARG A 148 -17.77 11.21 -7.96
CA ARG A 148 -16.31 11.35 -8.03
C ARG A 148 -15.80 11.36 -9.47
N ASN A 149 -16.29 10.46 -10.30
CA ASN A 149 -15.90 10.39 -11.70
C ASN A 149 -16.27 11.65 -12.49
N ARG A 150 -17.43 12.28 -12.20
CA ARG A 150 -17.80 13.58 -12.81
C ARG A 150 -16.75 14.65 -12.53
N HIS A 151 -16.38 14.81 -11.26
CA HIS A 151 -15.39 15.79 -10.85
C HIS A 151 -14.02 15.45 -11.47
N ARG A 152 -13.60 14.19 -11.37
CA ARG A 152 -12.31 13.74 -11.91
C ARG A 152 -12.20 13.95 -13.41
N LEU A 153 -13.21 13.56 -14.17
CA LEU A 153 -13.26 13.76 -15.62
C LEU A 153 -13.14 15.24 -16.00
N SER A 154 -13.88 16.10 -15.26
CA SER A 154 -13.79 17.54 -15.44
C SER A 154 -12.38 18.07 -15.21
N ASP A 155 -11.72 17.62 -14.14
CA ASP A 155 -10.37 18.05 -13.78
C ASP A 155 -9.33 17.56 -14.81
N LEU A 156 -9.39 16.30 -15.21
CA LEU A 156 -8.47 15.73 -16.17
C LEU A 156 -8.53 16.43 -17.56
N LYS A 157 -9.72 16.86 -17.98
CA LYS A 157 -9.91 17.61 -19.22
C LYS A 157 -9.27 18.99 -19.22
N LYS A 158 -9.01 19.61 -18.06
CA LYS A 158 -8.38 20.94 -17.97
C LYS A 158 -6.98 21.00 -18.59
N SER A 159 -6.30 19.87 -18.71
CA SER A 159 -4.99 19.74 -19.34
C SER A 159 -5.02 19.61 -20.87
N GLY A 160 -6.19 19.69 -21.49
CA GLY A 160 -6.38 19.49 -22.93
C GLY A 160 -6.54 18.03 -23.37
N TRP A 161 -6.59 17.09 -22.42
CA TRP A 161 -6.91 15.69 -22.75
C TRP A 161 -8.38 15.54 -23.17
N ILE A 162 -8.58 14.79 -24.25
CA ILE A 162 -9.90 14.44 -24.77
C ILE A 162 -10.12 12.94 -24.54
N PRO A 163 -11.11 12.54 -23.72
CA PRO A 163 -11.40 11.14 -23.47
C PRO A 163 -11.86 10.42 -24.73
N SER A 164 -11.47 9.16 -24.86
CA SER A 164 -11.94 8.30 -25.95
C SER A 164 -13.44 8.03 -25.89
N ALA A 165 -13.99 7.53 -27.00
CA ALA A 165 -15.36 7.08 -27.07
C ALA A 165 -15.65 5.95 -26.07
N GLU A 166 -14.65 5.09 -25.79
CA GLU A 166 -14.77 4.01 -24.80
C GLU A 166 -14.93 4.57 -23.39
N VAL A 167 -14.08 5.50 -22.96
CA VAL A 167 -14.19 6.17 -21.66
C VAL A 167 -15.56 6.83 -21.50
N MET A 168 -16.00 7.57 -22.54
CA MET A 168 -17.28 8.26 -22.50
C MET A 168 -18.48 7.30 -22.49
N MET A 169 -18.36 6.15 -23.14
CA MET A 169 -19.39 5.10 -23.06
C MET A 169 -19.57 4.60 -21.62
N TYR A 170 -18.47 4.27 -20.93
CA TYR A 170 -18.54 3.82 -19.53
C TYR A 170 -19.08 4.92 -18.60
N VAL A 171 -18.65 6.17 -18.80
CA VAL A 171 -19.19 7.32 -18.04
C VAL A 171 -20.70 7.43 -18.25
N ASN A 172 -21.17 7.46 -19.49
CA ASN A 172 -22.60 7.63 -19.81
C ASN A 172 -23.45 6.48 -19.26
N LEU A 173 -22.99 5.22 -19.39
CA LEU A 173 -23.69 4.07 -18.82
C LEU A 173 -23.74 4.13 -17.30
N SER A 174 -22.66 4.52 -16.64
CA SER A 174 -22.65 4.66 -15.19
C SER A 174 -23.63 5.73 -14.71
N GLU A 175 -23.73 6.85 -15.42
CA GLU A 175 -24.67 7.94 -15.13
C GLU A 175 -26.13 7.49 -15.33
N GLN A 176 -26.41 6.79 -16.41
CA GLN A 176 -27.75 6.28 -16.71
C GLN A 176 -28.22 5.33 -15.63
N PHE A 177 -27.41 4.32 -15.28
CA PHE A 177 -27.76 3.36 -14.24
C PHE A 177 -27.86 3.98 -12.84
N TYR A 178 -27.03 4.96 -12.55
CA TYR A 178 -27.14 5.73 -11.30
C TYR A 178 -28.48 6.49 -11.24
N GLU A 179 -28.89 7.13 -12.33
CA GLU A 179 -30.18 7.84 -12.40
C GLU A 179 -31.35 6.87 -12.26
N ASP A 180 -31.30 5.70 -12.94
CA ASP A 180 -32.31 4.65 -12.80
C ASP A 180 -32.41 4.15 -11.34
N ALA A 181 -31.25 3.96 -10.68
CA ALA A 181 -31.20 3.60 -9.26
C ALA A 181 -31.85 4.69 -8.37
N ARG A 182 -31.57 5.96 -8.66
CA ARG A 182 -32.14 7.11 -7.95
C ARG A 182 -33.65 7.21 -8.09
N GLN A 183 -34.18 6.96 -9.29
CA GLN A 183 -35.64 6.95 -9.53
C GLN A 183 -36.33 5.80 -8.79
N LYS A 184 -35.62 4.73 -8.47
CA LYS A 184 -36.13 3.57 -7.72
C LYS A 184 -35.74 3.58 -6.24
N ILE A 185 -35.34 4.72 -5.68
CA ILE A 185 -34.77 4.80 -4.31
C ILE A 185 -35.69 4.26 -3.21
N ASN A 186 -37.01 4.26 -3.43
CA ASN A 186 -38.00 3.69 -2.52
C ASN A 186 -38.26 2.19 -2.72
N ASP A 187 -37.60 1.56 -3.68
CA ASP A 187 -37.61 0.13 -3.96
C ASP A 187 -36.17 -0.37 -3.85
N ASP A 188 -35.79 -0.76 -2.65
CA ASP A 188 -34.42 -1.12 -2.31
C ASP A 188 -33.79 -2.14 -3.26
N PHE A 189 -34.57 -3.15 -3.69
CA PHE A 189 -34.06 -4.20 -4.57
C PHE A 189 -33.78 -3.67 -5.99
N ASN A 190 -34.74 -2.95 -6.58
CA ASN A 190 -34.56 -2.41 -7.93
C ASN A 190 -33.51 -1.29 -7.94
N SER A 191 -33.48 -0.42 -6.90
CA SER A 191 -32.44 0.57 -6.74
C SER A 191 -31.04 -0.08 -6.66
N ALA A 192 -30.88 -1.11 -5.82
CA ALA A 192 -29.63 -1.85 -5.69
C ALA A 192 -29.19 -2.53 -6.98
N ASN A 193 -30.11 -3.09 -7.76
CA ASN A 193 -29.82 -3.74 -9.04
C ASN A 193 -29.25 -2.76 -10.07
N PHE A 194 -29.88 -1.60 -10.24
CA PHE A 194 -29.36 -0.55 -11.11
C PHE A 194 -28.04 0.02 -10.58
N ALA A 195 -27.96 0.26 -9.27
CA ALA A 195 -26.74 0.77 -8.64
C ALA A 195 -25.54 -0.17 -8.83
N GLN A 196 -25.74 -1.49 -8.77
CA GLN A 196 -24.66 -2.46 -9.00
C GLN A 196 -24.12 -2.35 -10.42
N SER A 197 -25.01 -2.21 -11.42
CA SER A 197 -24.59 -2.01 -12.83
C SER A 197 -23.91 -0.65 -13.00
N GLY A 198 -24.46 0.41 -12.40
CA GLY A 198 -23.87 1.74 -12.44
C GLY A 198 -22.48 1.77 -11.82
N LEU A 199 -22.27 1.09 -10.68
CA LEU A 199 -20.98 0.98 -10.01
C LEU A 199 -19.95 0.24 -10.88
N MET A 200 -20.34 -0.86 -11.54
CA MET A 200 -19.46 -1.60 -12.44
C MET A 200 -18.93 -0.68 -13.57
N TYR A 201 -19.82 0.02 -14.26
CA TYR A 201 -19.41 0.94 -15.32
C TYR A 201 -18.63 2.14 -14.79
N ALA A 202 -18.94 2.62 -13.58
CA ALA A 202 -18.20 3.73 -12.97
C ALA A 202 -16.77 3.33 -12.61
N LEU A 203 -16.54 2.11 -12.15
CA LEU A 203 -15.20 1.60 -11.84
C LEU A 203 -14.37 1.42 -13.12
N TRP A 204 -14.95 0.86 -14.18
CA TRP A 204 -14.28 0.79 -15.48
C TRP A 204 -13.98 2.17 -16.05
N ALA A 205 -14.91 3.11 -15.96
CA ALA A 205 -14.70 4.49 -16.38
C ALA A 205 -13.53 5.11 -15.64
N SER A 206 -13.44 4.92 -14.32
CA SER A 206 -12.38 5.50 -13.48
C SER A 206 -11.00 4.99 -13.85
N GLU A 207 -10.80 3.68 -13.99
CA GLU A 207 -9.49 3.12 -14.36
C GLU A 207 -9.07 3.53 -15.77
N LYS A 208 -9.98 3.40 -16.75
CA LYS A 208 -9.65 3.74 -18.12
C LYS A 208 -9.34 5.21 -18.32
N MET A 209 -10.05 6.13 -17.64
CA MET A 209 -9.72 7.56 -17.74
C MET A 209 -8.35 7.88 -17.15
N GLU A 210 -7.94 7.25 -16.04
CA GLU A 210 -6.62 7.49 -15.44
C GLU A 210 -5.50 6.96 -16.33
N VAL A 211 -5.63 5.73 -16.85
CA VAL A 211 -4.61 5.12 -17.72
C VAL A 211 -4.50 5.85 -19.06
N GLU A 212 -5.64 6.22 -19.68
CA GLU A 212 -5.64 6.98 -20.94
C GLU A 212 -5.05 8.37 -20.75
N LYS A 213 -5.42 9.05 -19.66
CA LYS A 213 -4.83 10.34 -19.30
C LYS A 213 -3.33 10.24 -19.04
N ALA A 214 -2.88 9.21 -18.36
CA ALA A 214 -1.46 8.96 -18.10
C ALA A 214 -0.68 8.78 -19.41
N LYS A 215 -1.21 8.02 -20.37
CA LYS A 215 -0.60 7.86 -21.71
C LYS A 215 -0.52 9.20 -22.46
N PHE A 216 -1.54 10.02 -22.37
CA PHE A 216 -1.54 11.37 -22.92
C PHE A 216 -0.43 12.25 -22.29
N ASP A 217 -0.31 12.22 -20.96
CA ASP A 217 0.69 13.00 -20.22
C ASP A 217 2.12 12.56 -20.54
N ILE A 218 2.35 11.26 -20.73
CA ILE A 218 3.64 10.70 -21.11
C ILE A 218 4.07 11.25 -22.46
N VAL A 219 3.18 11.22 -23.46
CA VAL A 219 3.46 11.75 -24.79
C VAL A 219 3.68 13.29 -24.75
N LEU A 220 2.87 13.98 -23.96
CA LEU A 220 2.97 15.44 -23.80
C LEU A 220 4.29 15.84 -23.14
N ARG A 221 4.75 15.11 -22.12
CA ARG A 221 5.95 15.43 -21.34
C ARG A 221 7.24 14.93 -22.01
N GLY A 222 7.17 13.78 -22.68
CA GLY A 222 8.31 13.14 -23.31
C GLY A 222 9.17 12.31 -22.36
N LYS A 223 10.44 12.11 -22.74
CA LYS A 223 11.40 11.28 -21.99
C LYS A 223 11.66 11.84 -20.58
N ARG A 224 11.80 10.93 -19.61
CA ARG A 224 12.16 11.24 -18.24
C ARG A 224 13.50 10.60 -17.87
N ASP A 225 14.54 11.42 -17.74
CA ASP A 225 15.87 10.97 -17.27
C ASP A 225 15.93 10.85 -15.72
N ASP A 226 14.89 11.35 -15.03
CA ASP A 226 14.73 11.36 -13.57
C ASP A 226 13.89 10.21 -13.04
N PHE A 227 13.48 9.27 -13.90
CA PHE A 227 12.66 8.12 -13.48
C PHE A 227 13.46 6.81 -13.53
N PHE A 228 13.42 6.08 -12.42
CA PHE A 228 14.09 4.79 -12.29
C PHE A 228 13.14 3.62 -12.39
N PHE A 229 13.55 2.62 -13.13
CA PHE A 229 12.96 1.29 -13.14
C PHE A 229 13.75 0.43 -12.17
N GLY A 230 13.14 0.06 -11.04
CA GLY A 230 13.83 -0.62 -9.96
C GLY A 230 13.26 -1.99 -9.64
N CYS A 231 14.06 -2.76 -8.92
CA CYS A 231 13.64 -4.03 -8.34
C CYS A 231 14.48 -4.38 -7.10
N ASP A 232 13.93 -5.23 -6.22
CA ASP A 232 14.72 -5.83 -5.15
C ASP A 232 15.76 -6.81 -5.73
N ALA A 233 17.00 -6.68 -5.30
CA ALA A 233 18.13 -7.42 -5.85
C ALA A 233 18.51 -8.68 -5.06
N ARG A 234 17.70 -9.08 -4.06
CA ARG A 234 18.04 -10.25 -3.20
C ARG A 234 18.12 -11.58 -3.95
N SER A 235 17.45 -11.72 -5.08
CA SER A 235 17.56 -12.90 -5.95
C SER A 235 18.93 -13.07 -6.58
N PHE A 236 19.83 -12.09 -6.46
CA PHE A 236 21.24 -12.25 -6.82
C PHE A 236 21.89 -13.47 -6.16
N TYR A 237 21.49 -13.83 -4.94
CA TYR A 237 22.04 -14.97 -4.18
C TYR A 237 21.44 -16.32 -4.60
N GLN A 238 20.38 -16.30 -5.38
CA GLN A 238 19.68 -17.50 -5.86
C GLN A 238 20.07 -17.89 -7.27
N MET A 239 20.69 -16.96 -7.99
CA MET A 239 21.10 -17.09 -9.38
C MET A 239 22.62 -17.03 -9.49
N TYR A 240 23.18 -17.52 -10.59
CA TYR A 240 24.56 -17.18 -10.94
C TYR A 240 24.65 -15.66 -11.10
N GLN A 241 25.66 -15.06 -10.47
CA GLN A 241 25.80 -13.60 -10.39
C GLN A 241 25.74 -12.92 -11.76
N ASP A 242 26.45 -13.45 -12.77
CA ASP A 242 26.44 -12.86 -14.11
C ASP A 242 25.07 -13.02 -14.79
N THR A 243 24.43 -14.18 -14.66
CA THR A 243 23.06 -14.39 -15.17
C THR A 243 22.07 -13.41 -14.54
N PHE A 244 22.18 -13.18 -13.22
CA PHE A 244 21.35 -12.17 -12.53
C PHE A 244 21.60 -10.78 -13.12
N LEU A 245 22.86 -10.37 -13.20
CA LEU A 245 23.23 -9.03 -13.66
C LEU A 245 22.78 -8.77 -15.10
N ASP A 246 22.91 -9.75 -15.98
CA ASP A 246 22.50 -9.65 -17.38
C ASP A 246 20.98 -9.49 -17.50
N LEU A 247 20.22 -10.36 -16.84
CA LEU A 247 18.75 -10.30 -16.84
C LEU A 247 18.21 -9.04 -16.16
N PHE A 248 18.83 -8.64 -15.04
CA PHE A 248 18.41 -7.47 -14.27
C PHE A 248 18.65 -6.18 -15.07
N SER A 249 19.84 -6.00 -15.64
CA SER A 249 20.20 -4.79 -16.42
C SER A 249 19.39 -4.60 -17.70
N GLU A 250 18.80 -5.68 -18.26
CA GLU A 250 17.89 -5.55 -19.40
C GLU A 250 16.64 -4.71 -19.09
N VAL A 251 16.17 -4.72 -17.84
CA VAL A 251 14.89 -4.10 -17.45
C VAL A 251 15.02 -3.05 -16.36
N PHE A 252 16.09 -3.10 -15.53
CA PHE A 252 16.24 -2.21 -14.37
C PHE A 252 17.49 -1.36 -14.45
N ASN A 253 17.42 -0.16 -13.88
CA ASN A 253 18.54 0.77 -13.68
C ASN A 253 18.64 1.24 -12.21
N TYR A 254 17.86 0.60 -11.33
CA TYR A 254 17.83 0.86 -9.89
C TYR A 254 17.63 -0.44 -9.13
N ALA A 255 18.32 -0.61 -8.01
CA ALA A 255 18.29 -1.84 -7.22
C ALA A 255 18.11 -1.53 -5.74
N ASN A 256 17.12 -2.16 -5.13
CA ASN A 256 16.96 -2.19 -3.67
C ASN A 256 17.75 -3.36 -3.09
N ILE A 257 18.53 -3.10 -2.05
CA ILE A 257 19.40 -4.08 -1.41
C ILE A 257 19.04 -4.18 0.07
N THR A 258 18.75 -5.39 0.52
CA THR A 258 18.26 -5.65 1.87
C THR A 258 19.40 -5.70 2.90
N PHE A 259 19.29 -4.92 3.97
CA PHE A 259 20.25 -4.81 5.08
C PHE A 259 19.65 -5.25 6.42
N VAL A 260 18.67 -6.13 6.42
CA VAL A 260 18.02 -6.58 7.67
C VAL A 260 19.02 -7.18 8.64
N ALA A 261 18.83 -6.89 9.92
CA ALA A 261 19.69 -7.40 11.00
C ALA A 261 19.74 -8.93 10.99
N LYS A 262 18.60 -9.58 10.80
CA LYS A 262 18.45 -11.03 10.67
C LYS A 262 17.99 -11.36 9.27
N GLY A 263 18.80 -12.09 8.54
CA GLY A 263 18.52 -12.48 7.16
C GLY A 263 17.31 -13.39 7.03
N ASP A 264 16.80 -13.44 5.82
CA ASP A 264 15.56 -14.12 5.46
C ASP A 264 15.75 -15.59 5.02
N GLY A 265 16.96 -16.12 5.19
CA GLY A 265 17.33 -17.46 4.73
C GLY A 265 17.76 -17.52 3.26
N ILE A 266 17.61 -16.43 2.52
CA ILE A 266 18.16 -16.23 1.17
C ILE A 266 19.42 -15.39 1.28
N MET A 267 19.33 -14.25 1.95
CA MET A 267 20.47 -13.41 2.31
C MET A 267 20.98 -13.76 3.71
N SER A 268 22.28 -13.65 3.89
CA SER A 268 22.89 -13.73 5.22
C SER A 268 22.45 -12.58 6.12
N ASP A 269 22.53 -12.80 7.43
CA ASP A 269 22.37 -11.74 8.41
C ASP A 269 23.30 -10.58 8.10
N TYR A 270 22.80 -9.34 8.19
CA TYR A 270 23.68 -8.17 8.08
C TYR A 270 24.46 -7.94 9.36
N GLN A 271 23.95 -8.42 10.50
CA GLN A 271 24.59 -8.28 11.78
C GLN A 271 24.74 -9.63 12.50
N THR A 272 25.92 -9.92 12.99
CA THR A 272 26.20 -11.11 13.83
C THR A 272 25.95 -10.86 15.31
N ALA A 273 25.97 -9.59 15.72
CA ALA A 273 25.66 -9.10 17.06
C ALA A 273 25.23 -7.63 16.96
N PRO A 274 24.67 -7.02 18.02
CA PRO A 274 24.24 -5.62 17.98
C PRO A 274 25.32 -4.67 17.44
N GLY A 275 25.09 -4.09 16.26
CA GLY A 275 26.00 -3.16 15.59
C GLY A 275 27.31 -3.77 15.05
N VAL A 276 27.40 -5.10 14.90
CA VAL A 276 28.52 -5.79 14.25
C VAL A 276 28.12 -6.21 12.86
N ILE A 277 28.46 -5.37 11.87
CA ILE A 277 28.03 -5.53 10.48
C ILE A 277 28.84 -6.58 9.71
N GLN A 278 28.20 -7.19 8.70
CA GLN A 278 28.77 -8.14 7.72
C GLN A 278 28.61 -7.53 6.31
N PRO A 279 29.54 -6.68 5.87
CA PRO A 279 29.34 -5.89 4.65
C PRO A 279 29.64 -6.62 3.35
N GLU A 280 30.48 -7.69 3.36
CA GLU A 280 31.18 -8.20 2.19
C GLU A 280 30.25 -8.59 1.04
N THR A 281 29.17 -9.30 1.37
CA THR A 281 28.23 -9.81 0.34
C THR A 281 27.46 -8.67 -0.32
N ARG A 282 27.03 -7.68 0.48
CA ARG A 282 26.30 -6.51 -0.01
C ARG A 282 27.23 -5.58 -0.80
N GLU A 283 28.45 -5.41 -0.32
CA GLU A 283 29.49 -4.63 -1.00
C GLU A 283 29.79 -5.22 -2.40
N LEU A 284 29.94 -6.55 -2.50
CA LEU A 284 30.13 -7.22 -3.78
C LEU A 284 28.97 -6.95 -4.74
N LEU A 285 27.73 -7.09 -4.26
CA LEU A 285 26.52 -6.85 -5.07
C LEU A 285 26.47 -5.40 -5.55
N ILE A 286 26.65 -4.42 -4.64
CA ILE A 286 26.59 -2.99 -4.97
C ILE A 286 27.67 -2.62 -5.99
N LYS A 287 28.91 -3.09 -5.82
CA LYS A 287 29.99 -2.84 -6.79
C LYS A 287 29.63 -3.36 -8.19
N LYS A 288 29.15 -4.60 -8.28
CA LYS A 288 28.75 -5.20 -9.56
C LYS A 288 27.57 -4.49 -10.23
N LEU A 289 26.61 -3.98 -9.45
CA LEU A 289 25.50 -3.17 -9.98
C LEU A 289 26.00 -1.81 -10.46
N ASN A 290 26.84 -1.14 -9.67
CA ASN A 290 27.42 0.17 -10.02
C ASN A 290 28.30 0.09 -11.27
N GLU A 291 29.08 -0.99 -11.46
CA GLU A 291 29.86 -1.24 -12.70
C GLU A 291 28.97 -1.29 -13.95
N ARG A 292 27.70 -1.66 -13.80
CA ARG A 292 26.69 -1.68 -14.88
C ARG A 292 25.84 -0.41 -14.95
N GLY A 293 26.19 0.63 -14.18
CA GLY A 293 25.46 1.89 -14.14
C GLY A 293 24.10 1.81 -13.43
N ILE A 294 23.86 0.75 -12.65
CA ILE A 294 22.64 0.55 -11.86
C ILE A 294 22.84 1.19 -10.50
N LYS A 295 21.98 2.13 -10.14
CA LYS A 295 22.03 2.78 -8.83
C LYS A 295 21.50 1.86 -7.74
N SER A 296 22.10 1.92 -6.56
CA SER A 296 21.77 1.05 -5.43
C SER A 296 21.20 1.85 -4.27
N GLN A 297 20.16 1.32 -3.65
CA GLN A 297 19.57 1.82 -2.41
C GLN A 297 19.71 0.78 -1.30
N GLU A 298 20.16 1.20 -0.14
CA GLU A 298 20.06 0.42 1.08
C GLU A 298 18.64 0.42 1.60
N ARG A 299 18.13 -0.74 2.03
CA ARG A 299 16.79 -0.91 2.59
C ARG A 299 16.77 -1.83 3.81
N LEU A 300 15.79 -1.60 4.67
CA LEU A 300 15.43 -2.44 5.82
C LEU A 300 16.49 -2.46 6.94
N LEU A 301 17.35 -1.46 7.05
CA LEU A 301 18.31 -1.37 8.16
C LEU A 301 17.58 -1.24 9.51
N PHE A 302 16.50 -0.44 9.54
CA PHE A 302 15.64 -0.23 10.70
C PHE A 302 14.20 -0.65 10.38
N TRP A 303 13.94 -1.92 10.53
CA TRP A 303 12.62 -2.51 10.37
C TRP A 303 12.25 -3.38 11.58
N PHE A 304 11.29 -2.93 12.36
CA PHE A 304 10.92 -3.55 13.63
C PHE A 304 9.65 -4.42 13.52
N HIS A 305 9.56 -5.19 12.44
CA HIS A 305 8.49 -6.14 12.23
C HIS A 305 8.82 -7.50 12.85
N ASP A 306 7.80 -8.20 13.36
CA ASP A 306 7.91 -9.49 14.08
C ASP A 306 8.70 -10.57 13.32
N CYS A 307 8.63 -10.57 11.97
CA CYS A 307 9.36 -11.56 11.16
C CYS A 307 10.88 -11.43 11.23
N CYS A 308 11.40 -10.23 11.39
CA CYS A 308 12.78 -9.90 11.03
C CYS A 308 13.56 -9.20 12.15
N ILE A 309 12.89 -8.88 13.25
CA ILE A 309 13.53 -8.33 14.44
C ILE A 309 14.20 -9.46 15.24
N PRO A 310 15.52 -9.39 15.51
CA PRO A 310 16.19 -10.37 16.34
C PRO A 310 15.80 -10.24 17.83
N ASP A 311 15.87 -11.34 18.58
CA ASP A 311 15.45 -11.37 19.98
C ASP A 311 16.15 -10.34 20.86
N TRP A 312 17.46 -10.16 20.66
CA TRP A 312 18.23 -9.17 21.40
C TRP A 312 17.78 -7.72 21.18
N LEU A 313 17.14 -7.42 20.05
CA LEU A 313 16.61 -6.08 19.76
C LEU A 313 15.23 -5.87 20.40
N ARG A 314 14.44 -6.94 20.57
CA ARG A 314 13.12 -6.87 21.22
C ARG A 314 13.21 -6.42 22.67
N ASP A 315 14.26 -6.85 23.35
CA ASP A 315 14.47 -6.58 24.78
C ASP A 315 15.32 -5.33 25.04
N MET A 316 15.74 -4.62 23.96
CA MET A 316 16.60 -3.45 24.07
C MET A 316 15.86 -2.26 24.67
N LYS A 317 16.45 -1.63 25.69
CA LYS A 317 15.90 -0.39 26.25
C LYS A 317 16.02 0.76 25.26
N TYR A 318 15.11 1.71 25.33
CA TYR A 318 15.06 2.82 24.37
C TYR A 318 16.37 3.62 24.27
N ASP A 319 17.00 3.96 25.39
CA ASP A 319 18.30 4.69 25.39
C ASP A 319 19.43 3.89 24.72
N ASP A 320 19.39 2.56 24.85
CA ASP A 320 20.36 1.69 24.20
C ASP A 320 20.02 1.48 22.72
N LEU A 321 18.73 1.52 22.36
CA LEU A 321 18.28 1.54 20.98
C LEU A 321 18.80 2.78 20.23
N LEU A 322 18.76 3.95 20.85
CA LEU A 322 19.31 5.18 20.24
C LEU A 322 20.82 5.06 19.99
N LYS A 323 21.59 4.58 20.95
CA LYS A 323 23.06 4.35 20.79
C LYS A 323 23.35 3.32 19.69
N TYR A 324 22.58 2.24 19.68
CA TYR A 324 22.66 1.20 18.65
C TYR A 324 22.36 1.77 17.27
N ALA A 325 21.28 2.52 17.12
CA ALA A 325 20.87 3.12 15.85
C ALA A 325 21.92 4.13 15.35
N GLU A 326 22.45 5.00 16.22
CA GLU A 326 23.53 5.92 15.87
C GLU A 326 24.76 5.18 15.35
N LYS A 327 25.24 4.19 16.11
CA LYS A 327 26.41 3.38 15.72
C LYS A 327 26.19 2.66 14.40
N LEU A 328 25.07 1.95 14.26
CA LEU A 328 24.77 1.17 13.07
C LEU A 328 24.68 2.05 11.83
N THR A 329 23.96 3.17 11.92
CA THR A 329 23.87 4.14 10.81
C THR A 329 25.25 4.68 10.42
N LYS A 330 26.04 5.08 11.43
CA LYS A 330 27.38 5.61 11.20
C LYS A 330 28.32 4.60 10.53
N ASP A 331 28.32 3.36 11.00
CA ASP A 331 29.20 2.31 10.47
C ASP A 331 28.76 1.91 9.06
N THR A 332 27.45 1.74 8.82
CA THR A 332 26.90 1.45 7.50
C THR A 332 27.20 2.57 6.51
N MET A 333 26.93 3.82 6.87
CA MET A 333 27.16 4.96 5.97
C MET A 333 28.65 5.25 5.73
N LYS A 334 29.53 4.99 6.68
CA LYS A 334 30.98 5.08 6.45
C LYS A 334 31.47 4.03 5.45
N HIS A 335 30.87 2.83 5.47
CA HIS A 335 31.28 1.73 4.60
C HIS A 335 30.69 1.86 3.18
N PHE A 336 29.41 2.21 3.09
CA PHE A 336 28.66 2.14 1.84
C PHE A 336 28.33 3.50 1.22
N GLY A 337 28.47 4.62 1.94
CA GLY A 337 27.94 5.92 1.51
C GLY A 337 28.39 6.36 0.11
N ASP A 338 29.66 6.13 -0.25
CA ASP A 338 30.17 6.49 -1.60
C ASP A 338 29.63 5.57 -2.72
N MET A 339 29.01 4.46 -2.36
CA MET A 339 28.50 3.46 -3.32
C MET A 339 26.98 3.51 -3.48
N LEU A 340 26.27 4.16 -2.56
CA LEU A 340 24.81 4.20 -2.51
C LEU A 340 24.25 5.48 -3.11
N TYR A 341 23.13 5.34 -3.81
CA TYR A 341 22.30 6.47 -4.22
C TYR A 341 21.37 6.93 -3.09
N ALA A 342 20.75 5.97 -2.37
CA ALA A 342 19.82 6.26 -1.29
C ALA A 342 19.96 5.28 -0.11
N MET A 343 19.45 5.72 1.03
CA MET A 343 19.34 4.95 2.27
C MET A 343 17.93 5.12 2.83
N GLU A 344 17.32 4.01 3.24
CA GLU A 344 16.05 4.00 3.95
C GLU A 344 16.27 4.27 5.45
N VAL A 345 15.82 5.44 5.91
CA VAL A 345 15.98 5.87 7.31
C VAL A 345 15.18 4.98 8.25
N VAL A 346 13.91 4.74 7.91
CA VAL A 346 13.02 3.82 8.62
C VAL A 346 12.06 3.15 7.64
N ASN A 347 11.78 1.87 7.88
CA ASN A 347 10.81 1.10 7.14
C ASN A 347 9.58 0.80 7.98
N GLU A 348 8.38 1.14 7.45
CA GLU A 348 7.07 0.77 8.01
C GLU A 348 6.85 1.19 9.47
N LEU A 349 7.58 2.18 9.95
CA LEU A 349 7.50 2.63 11.34
C LEU A 349 6.30 3.58 11.60
N HIS A 350 5.41 3.68 10.64
CA HIS A 350 4.15 4.44 10.68
C HIS A 350 3.03 3.70 11.46
N ASP A 351 3.38 3.12 12.60
CA ASP A 351 2.47 2.38 13.48
C ASP A 351 2.03 1.01 12.94
N TRP A 352 2.63 0.51 11.85
CA TRP A 352 2.41 -0.84 11.34
C TRP A 352 3.43 -1.85 11.88
N ALA A 353 4.72 -1.60 11.68
CA ALA A 353 5.82 -2.46 12.14
C ALA A 353 6.46 -1.92 13.43
N ASN A 354 5.67 -1.63 14.45
CA ASN A 354 6.13 -1.10 15.73
C ASN A 354 6.12 -2.17 16.83
N GLU A 355 6.80 -3.29 16.62
CA GLU A 355 6.86 -4.39 17.61
C GLU A 355 7.55 -3.99 18.91
N LEU A 356 8.38 -2.94 18.88
CA LEU A 356 9.02 -2.36 20.06
C LEU A 356 8.06 -1.48 20.89
N GLN A 357 6.86 -1.21 20.37
CA GLN A 357 5.83 -0.38 21.01
C GLN A 357 6.35 1.02 21.38
N LEU A 358 7.15 1.61 20.52
CA LEU A 358 7.65 2.97 20.67
C LEU A 358 6.50 3.98 20.62
N SER A 359 6.57 5.02 21.45
CA SER A 359 5.62 6.12 21.37
C SER A 359 5.83 6.95 20.10
N PRO A 360 4.83 7.75 19.66
CA PRO A 360 5.01 8.66 18.53
C PRO A 360 6.21 9.59 18.66
N GLU A 361 6.51 10.06 19.87
CA GLU A 361 7.67 10.92 20.18
C GLU A 361 8.98 10.14 20.03
N GLN A 362 9.04 8.91 20.55
CA GLN A 362 10.21 8.03 20.42
C GLN A 362 10.49 7.67 18.96
N ILE A 363 9.45 7.39 18.17
CA ILE A 363 9.57 7.16 16.73
C ILE A 363 10.15 8.39 16.04
N THR A 364 9.65 9.56 16.36
CA THR A 364 10.13 10.83 15.77
C THR A 364 11.59 11.10 16.15
N GLU A 365 11.96 10.90 17.40
CA GLU A 365 13.33 11.07 17.89
C GLU A 365 14.29 10.09 17.21
N LEU A 366 13.93 8.81 17.14
CA LEU A 366 14.74 7.77 16.48
C LEU A 366 14.91 8.08 14.98
N THR A 367 13.82 8.45 14.29
CA THR A 367 13.87 8.83 12.88
C THR A 367 14.78 10.02 12.64
N ARG A 368 14.72 11.04 13.50
CA ARG A 368 15.62 12.21 13.47
C ARG A 368 17.07 11.80 13.63
N LEU A 369 17.36 11.00 14.66
CA LEU A 369 18.71 10.54 14.94
C LEU A 369 19.34 9.84 13.73
N ILE A 370 18.63 8.85 13.16
CA ILE A 370 19.12 8.10 12.01
C ILE A 370 19.32 9.02 10.80
N ASN A 371 18.34 9.88 10.51
CA ASN A 371 18.41 10.83 9.40
C ASN A 371 19.61 11.78 9.50
N ASP A 372 19.84 12.36 10.68
CA ASP A 372 20.87 13.36 10.91
C ASP A 372 22.28 12.73 10.92
N VAL A 373 22.42 11.54 11.49
CA VAL A 373 23.66 10.76 11.42
C VAL A 373 24.00 10.38 9.98
N ALA A 374 23.01 9.88 9.22
CA ALA A 374 23.23 9.55 7.81
C ALA A 374 23.65 10.78 7.01
N LYS A 375 22.97 11.92 7.18
CA LYS A 375 23.32 13.20 6.55
C LYS A 375 24.74 13.66 6.89
N SER A 376 25.12 13.52 8.15
CA SER A 376 26.45 13.93 8.63
C SER A 376 27.58 13.08 8.04
N VAL A 377 27.36 11.77 7.90
CA VAL A 377 28.40 10.82 7.47
C VAL A 377 28.48 10.70 5.95
N ALA A 378 27.32 10.68 5.27
CA ALA A 378 27.19 10.49 3.83
C ALA A 378 26.22 11.53 3.21
N PRO A 379 26.61 12.81 3.14
CA PRO A 379 25.71 13.91 2.76
C PRO A 379 25.14 13.80 1.35
N ASN A 380 25.77 13.04 0.47
CA ASN A 380 25.33 12.84 -0.92
C ASN A 380 24.30 11.70 -1.06
N VAL A 381 24.16 10.83 -0.07
CA VAL A 381 23.18 9.75 -0.08
C VAL A 381 21.80 10.32 0.22
N LYS A 382 20.83 10.01 -0.63
CA LYS A 382 19.42 10.41 -0.40
C LYS A 382 18.85 9.62 0.77
N ARG A 383 18.10 10.29 1.63
CA ARG A 383 17.46 9.67 2.80
C ARG A 383 15.98 9.49 2.50
N THR A 384 15.50 8.26 2.64
CA THR A 384 14.11 7.93 2.32
C THR A 384 13.35 7.47 3.56
N ILE A 385 12.04 7.67 3.56
CA ILE A 385 11.12 7.12 4.57
C ILE A 385 10.10 6.26 3.83
N ASN A 386 10.05 4.99 4.19
CA ASN A 386 9.23 3.99 3.52
C ASN A 386 8.01 3.59 4.34
N ASN A 387 6.84 3.57 3.69
CA ASN A 387 5.57 3.21 4.29
C ASN A 387 4.87 2.10 3.51
N CYS A 388 4.23 1.16 4.23
CA CYS A 388 3.32 0.16 3.64
C CYS A 388 1.85 0.50 3.91
N CYS A 389 0.95 -0.43 3.61
CA CYS A 389 -0.49 -0.36 3.96
C CYS A 389 -1.11 1.01 3.66
N PRO A 390 -1.09 1.46 2.39
CA PRO A 390 -1.34 2.85 2.01
C PRO A 390 -2.71 3.40 2.42
N TYR A 391 -3.71 2.54 2.60
CA TYR A 391 -5.07 2.93 2.99
C TYR A 391 -5.33 2.85 4.49
N ALA A 392 -4.34 2.38 5.26
CA ALA A 392 -4.29 2.37 6.72
C ALA A 392 -5.54 1.76 7.40
N GLU A 393 -6.11 0.71 6.82
CA GLU A 393 -7.22 -0.06 7.39
C GLU A 393 -6.89 -0.64 8.78
N TYR A 394 -5.61 -0.84 9.08
CA TYR A 394 -5.11 -1.28 10.38
C TYR A 394 -5.47 -0.30 11.53
N VAL A 395 -5.73 0.96 11.24
CA VAL A 395 -6.18 1.94 12.25
C VAL A 395 -7.49 1.49 12.88
N GLN A 396 -8.43 0.96 12.09
CA GLN A 396 -9.67 0.39 12.60
C GLN A 396 -9.44 -0.91 13.38
N MET A 397 -8.44 -1.70 12.99
CA MET A 397 -8.09 -2.94 13.67
C MET A 397 -7.45 -2.67 15.03
N ASN A 398 -6.81 -1.53 15.21
CA ASN A 398 -6.16 -1.08 16.43
C ASN A 398 -5.18 -2.11 17.01
N SER A 399 -4.33 -2.64 16.14
CA SER A 399 -3.36 -3.69 16.50
C SER A 399 -2.08 -3.59 15.69
N TYR A 400 -0.96 -4.02 16.31
CA TYR A 400 0.31 -4.30 15.65
C TYR A 400 0.41 -5.81 15.46
N SER A 401 0.47 -6.28 14.23
CA SER A 401 0.54 -7.72 13.99
C SER A 401 -0.52 -8.49 14.81
N LYS A 402 -0.14 -9.15 15.91
CA LYS A 402 -1.03 -9.93 16.78
C LYS A 402 -1.34 -9.26 18.13
N LYS A 403 -0.79 -8.06 18.38
CA LYS A 403 -0.91 -7.35 19.66
C LYS A 403 -1.80 -6.13 19.50
N LYS A 404 -2.60 -5.83 20.53
CA LYS A 404 -3.34 -4.56 20.58
C LYS A 404 -2.37 -3.38 20.55
N ALA A 405 -2.67 -2.38 19.76
CA ALA A 405 -1.88 -1.14 19.71
C ALA A 405 -1.93 -0.43 21.06
N VAL A 406 -0.76 0.00 21.54
CA VAL A 406 -0.61 0.75 22.81
C VAL A 406 -0.90 2.24 22.56
N PHE A 407 -0.49 2.73 21.40
CA PHE A 407 -0.71 4.11 20.98
C PHE A 407 -1.72 4.18 19.83
N PRO A 408 -2.46 5.31 19.66
CA PRO A 408 -3.29 5.52 18.48
C PRO A 408 -2.48 5.39 17.20
N GLN A 409 -2.95 4.57 16.30
CA GLN A 409 -2.25 4.31 15.04
C GLN A 409 -2.51 5.42 14.02
N ARG A 410 -1.49 5.74 13.22
CA ARG A 410 -1.50 6.78 12.19
C ARG A 410 -1.43 6.15 10.80
N SER A 411 -2.05 6.81 9.82
CA SER A 411 -1.84 6.49 8.42
C SER A 411 -0.43 6.86 7.95
N PRO A 412 0.05 6.32 6.82
CA PRO A 412 1.28 6.77 6.17
C PRO A 412 1.33 8.29 5.94
N PHE A 413 0.21 8.88 5.54
CA PHE A 413 0.11 10.33 5.34
C PHE A 413 0.33 11.10 6.64
N LYS A 414 -0.39 10.76 7.71
CA LYS A 414 -0.25 11.42 9.02
C LYS A 414 1.15 11.23 9.60
N PHE A 415 1.67 10.02 9.55
CA PHE A 415 3.04 9.73 10.00
C PHE A 415 4.06 10.60 9.27
N THR A 416 4.03 10.61 7.94
CA THR A 416 4.98 11.40 7.14
C THR A 416 4.82 12.89 7.41
N LYS A 417 3.58 13.36 7.58
CA LYS A 417 3.31 14.75 7.95
C LYS A 417 3.91 15.11 9.31
N ASP A 418 3.75 14.25 10.32
CA ASP A 418 4.33 14.45 11.66
C ASP A 418 5.86 14.55 11.60
N ILE A 419 6.52 13.72 10.79
CA ILE A 419 7.97 13.75 10.56
C ILE A 419 8.40 15.08 9.91
N ILE A 420 7.66 15.56 8.92
CA ILE A 420 7.91 16.86 8.26
C ILE A 420 7.68 18.01 9.24
N ASP A 421 6.57 18.01 9.97
CA ASP A 421 6.22 19.03 10.95
C ASP A 421 7.24 19.09 12.11
N ALA A 422 7.84 17.96 12.45
CA ALA A 422 8.95 17.89 13.37
C ALA A 422 10.26 18.49 12.80
N GLY A 423 10.31 18.91 11.55
CA GLY A 423 11.49 19.50 10.90
C GLY A 423 12.57 18.48 10.54
N ILE A 424 12.24 17.21 10.33
CA ILE A 424 13.18 16.19 9.87
C ILE A 424 13.30 16.31 8.34
N ASP A 425 14.52 16.63 7.89
CA ASP A 425 14.84 16.90 6.50
C ASP A 425 15.29 15.61 5.79
N PHE A 426 14.34 14.77 5.39
CA PHE A 426 14.59 13.63 4.50
C PHE A 426 14.32 14.01 3.04
N ASP A 427 14.83 13.22 2.08
CA ASP A 427 14.83 13.59 0.66
C ASP A 427 13.65 13.02 -0.12
N ILE A 428 13.24 11.77 0.14
CA ILE A 428 12.28 11.03 -0.71
C ILE A 428 11.26 10.31 0.18
N LEU A 429 9.99 10.44 -0.16
CA LEU A 429 8.92 9.64 0.43
C LEU A 429 8.73 8.35 -0.39
N GLU A 430 8.75 7.21 0.29
CA GLU A 430 8.50 5.91 -0.31
C GLU A 430 7.15 5.35 0.11
N GLN A 431 6.47 4.73 -0.84
CA GLN A 431 5.18 4.07 -0.63
C GLN A 431 5.15 2.72 -1.31
N GLN A 432 4.85 1.68 -0.54
CA GLN A 432 4.61 0.35 -1.07
C GLN A 432 3.21 0.27 -1.69
N MET A 433 3.10 -0.37 -2.85
CA MET A 433 1.85 -0.55 -3.59
C MET A 433 1.71 -2.02 -4.01
N TYR A 434 1.42 -2.86 -3.03
CA TYR A 434 1.11 -4.27 -3.26
C TYR A 434 -0.38 -4.46 -3.44
N TYR A 435 -0.75 -5.43 -4.24
CA TYR A 435 -2.11 -5.88 -4.48
C TYR A 435 -3.07 -4.76 -4.91
N PRO A 436 -3.93 -5.00 -5.85
CA PRO A 436 -4.98 -4.04 -6.19
C PRO A 436 -6.11 -4.12 -5.15
N TYR A 437 -5.86 -3.65 -3.94
CA TYR A 437 -6.92 -3.54 -2.92
C TYR A 437 -8.00 -2.56 -3.32
N ARG A 438 -7.63 -1.58 -4.12
CA ARG A 438 -8.51 -0.59 -4.73
C ARG A 438 -8.27 -0.51 -6.22
N ASP A 439 -9.19 0.10 -6.92
CA ASP A 439 -9.01 0.41 -8.34
C ASP A 439 -7.89 1.43 -8.57
N LEU A 440 -7.46 1.55 -9.82
CA LEU A 440 -6.32 2.40 -10.19
C LEU A 440 -6.58 3.89 -9.92
N GLN A 441 -7.83 4.37 -9.98
CA GLN A 441 -8.13 5.77 -9.66
C GLN A 441 -7.90 6.05 -8.18
N ASP A 442 -8.41 5.20 -7.28
CA ASP A 442 -8.17 5.37 -5.84
C ASP A 442 -6.67 5.34 -5.52
N SER A 443 -5.91 4.48 -6.21
CA SER A 443 -4.45 4.41 -6.06
C SER A 443 -3.77 5.71 -6.47
N ILE A 444 -4.16 6.30 -7.60
CA ILE A 444 -3.60 7.58 -8.06
C ILE A 444 -4.02 8.74 -7.16
N LEU A 445 -5.26 8.79 -6.72
CA LEU A 445 -5.73 9.84 -5.81
C LEU A 445 -4.98 9.81 -4.47
N LEU A 446 -4.65 8.62 -3.96
CA LEU A 446 -3.81 8.46 -2.78
C LEU A 446 -2.39 9.00 -3.02
N LEU A 447 -1.76 8.65 -4.16
CA LEU A 447 -0.42 9.14 -4.49
C LEU A 447 -0.40 10.66 -4.71
N GLU A 448 -1.43 11.22 -5.34
CA GLU A 448 -1.62 12.66 -5.46
C GLU A 448 -1.79 13.33 -4.10
N LYS A 449 -2.54 12.72 -3.15
CA LYS A 449 -2.64 13.19 -1.76
C LYS A 449 -1.28 13.17 -1.06
N LEU A 450 -0.52 12.07 -1.15
CA LEU A 450 0.82 11.98 -0.57
C LEU A 450 1.78 13.04 -1.16
N SER A 451 1.66 13.34 -2.45
CA SER A 451 2.49 14.36 -3.11
C SER A 451 2.27 15.78 -2.55
N THR A 452 1.12 16.06 -1.90
CA THR A 452 0.87 17.35 -1.23
C THR A 452 1.81 17.61 -0.05
N LEU A 453 2.50 16.60 0.45
CA LEU A 453 3.54 16.72 1.45
C LEU A 453 4.85 17.34 0.91
N GLY A 454 4.92 17.60 -0.40
CA GLY A 454 6.01 18.36 -1.02
C GLY A 454 7.33 17.58 -1.18
N LYS A 455 7.31 16.26 -1.03
CA LYS A 455 8.49 15.41 -1.22
C LYS A 455 8.41 14.66 -2.56
N PRO A 456 9.55 14.49 -3.27
CA PRO A 456 9.65 13.50 -4.34
C PRO A 456 9.27 12.12 -3.81
N MET A 457 8.67 11.30 -4.66
CA MET A 457 8.17 9.98 -4.24
C MET A 457 8.81 8.85 -5.04
N GLN A 458 8.86 7.67 -4.41
CA GLN A 458 9.13 6.40 -5.07
C GLN A 458 8.05 5.38 -4.68
N LEU A 459 7.64 4.55 -5.63
CA LEU A 459 6.94 3.32 -5.34
C LEU A 459 8.00 2.28 -4.99
N SER A 460 8.21 2.06 -3.68
CA SER A 460 9.34 1.27 -3.17
C SER A 460 9.17 -0.22 -3.37
N GLU A 461 7.93 -0.68 -3.34
CA GLU A 461 7.59 -2.09 -3.50
C GLU A 461 6.26 -2.20 -4.25
N VAL A 462 6.34 -2.73 -5.47
CA VAL A 462 5.19 -2.92 -6.36
C VAL A 462 5.12 -4.39 -6.75
N GLY A 463 3.97 -5.03 -6.58
CA GLY A 463 3.88 -6.44 -6.96
C GLY A 463 2.47 -7.02 -6.87
N VAL A 464 2.21 -7.97 -7.77
CA VAL A 464 0.97 -8.76 -7.83
C VAL A 464 1.27 -10.18 -8.27
N PRO A 465 0.38 -11.17 -7.98
CA PRO A 465 0.59 -12.56 -8.41
C PRO A 465 0.61 -12.71 -9.93
N GLY A 466 1.46 -13.60 -10.44
CA GLY A 466 1.52 -13.99 -11.86
C GLY A 466 0.93 -15.37 -12.15
N GLY A 467 0.15 -15.92 -11.24
CA GLY A 467 -0.49 -17.22 -11.40
C GLY A 467 -1.53 -17.49 -10.34
N PRO A 468 -2.20 -18.65 -10.38
CA PRO A 468 -3.09 -19.06 -9.32
C PRO A 468 -2.35 -19.01 -7.99
N SER A 469 -2.79 -18.14 -7.10
CA SER A 469 -2.18 -17.97 -5.80
C SER A 469 -3.14 -18.42 -4.72
N ASN A 470 -2.71 -19.35 -3.89
CA ASN A 470 -3.39 -19.68 -2.63
C ASN A 470 -3.01 -18.69 -1.52
N TYR A 471 -2.24 -17.67 -1.85
CA TYR A 471 -1.73 -16.70 -0.90
C TYR A 471 -2.87 -16.00 -0.15
N SER A 472 -3.88 -15.54 -0.87
CA SER A 472 -5.07 -14.92 -0.31
C SER A 472 -5.86 -15.82 0.64
N VAL A 473 -5.81 -17.15 0.43
CA VAL A 473 -6.51 -18.14 1.26
C VAL A 473 -5.68 -18.57 2.46
N ARG A 474 -4.34 -18.66 2.33
CA ARG A 474 -3.47 -19.25 3.35
C ARG A 474 -2.76 -18.22 4.23
N ASN A 475 -2.45 -17.08 3.67
CA ASN A 475 -1.58 -16.08 4.28
C ASN A 475 -2.19 -14.68 4.25
N SER A 476 -3.43 -14.56 3.85
CA SER A 476 -4.10 -13.28 3.90
C SER A 476 -4.15 -12.86 5.36
N THR A 477 -3.47 -11.90 5.60
CA THR A 477 -3.35 -11.14 6.78
C THR A 477 -4.37 -10.01 6.73
N VAL A 478 -4.93 -9.80 5.55
CA VAL A 478 -6.16 -9.08 5.40
C VAL A 478 -7.28 -10.06 5.74
N PRO A 479 -8.26 -9.68 6.55
CA PRO A 479 -9.37 -10.56 6.96
C PRO A 479 -10.29 -11.01 5.81
N PHE A 480 -9.78 -11.05 4.60
CA PHE A 480 -10.47 -11.38 3.34
C PHE A 480 -10.02 -12.72 2.76
N SER A 481 -9.49 -13.59 3.61
CA SER A 481 -8.82 -14.83 3.22
C SER A 481 -9.68 -15.87 2.54
N LYS A 482 -11.00 -15.73 2.57
CA LYS A 482 -11.92 -16.74 2.02
C LYS A 482 -12.17 -16.61 0.52
N GLU A 483 -11.81 -15.45 -0.04
CA GLU A 483 -11.98 -15.20 -1.47
C GLU A 483 -10.65 -14.79 -2.10
N PRO A 484 -10.31 -15.32 -3.26
CA PRO A 484 -9.08 -14.96 -3.94
C PRO A 484 -9.07 -13.48 -4.29
N TYR A 485 -7.92 -12.85 -4.20
CA TYR A 485 -7.72 -11.55 -4.82
C TYR A 485 -7.85 -11.70 -6.33
N LEU A 486 -8.74 -10.92 -6.92
CA LEU A 486 -8.93 -10.84 -8.34
C LEU A 486 -8.76 -9.38 -8.75
N TRP A 487 -7.96 -9.15 -9.76
CA TRP A 487 -7.99 -7.87 -10.48
C TRP A 487 -8.72 -8.12 -11.81
N HIS A 488 -9.99 -7.80 -11.85
CA HIS A 488 -10.93 -8.02 -12.97
C HIS A 488 -11.13 -9.49 -13.36
N LYS A 489 -10.10 -10.30 -13.28
CA LYS A 489 -10.06 -11.74 -13.64
C LYS A 489 -9.06 -12.50 -12.76
N PRO A 490 -9.11 -13.84 -12.75
CA PRO A 490 -8.12 -14.64 -12.02
C PRO A 490 -6.68 -14.31 -12.44
N TRP A 491 -5.76 -14.33 -11.47
CA TRP A 491 -4.36 -14.07 -11.70
C TRP A 491 -3.72 -15.13 -12.60
N ASN A 492 -2.99 -14.65 -13.59
CA ASN A 492 -2.08 -15.39 -14.46
C ASN A 492 -0.99 -14.43 -14.96
N GLU A 493 -0.03 -14.90 -15.73
CA GLU A 493 1.09 -14.07 -16.23
C GLU A 493 0.59 -12.87 -17.05
N HIS A 494 -0.46 -13.04 -17.85
CA HIS A 494 -1.04 -11.97 -18.64
C HIS A 494 -1.70 -10.90 -17.75
N THR A 495 -2.48 -11.32 -16.75
CA THR A 495 -3.11 -10.39 -15.80
C THR A 495 -2.06 -9.63 -14.96
N GLN A 496 -0.97 -10.32 -14.57
CA GLN A 496 0.17 -9.68 -13.91
C GLN A 496 0.80 -8.62 -14.81
N ALA A 497 1.02 -8.94 -16.09
CA ALA A 497 1.62 -8.04 -17.05
C ALA A 497 0.74 -6.82 -17.36
N ASP A 498 -0.59 -7.00 -17.46
CA ASP A 498 -1.55 -5.92 -17.65
C ASP A 498 -1.50 -4.93 -16.46
N TRP A 499 -1.56 -5.44 -15.23
CA TRP A 499 -1.50 -4.60 -14.04
C TRP A 499 -0.15 -3.89 -13.91
N LEU A 500 0.96 -4.60 -14.20
CA LEU A 500 2.30 -4.00 -14.22
C LEU A 500 2.37 -2.83 -15.21
N GLU A 501 1.89 -3.02 -16.44
CA GLU A 501 1.91 -1.96 -17.45
C GLU A 501 1.11 -0.75 -17.00
N ASP A 502 -0.07 -0.96 -16.42
CA ASP A 502 -0.93 0.14 -15.97
C ASP A 502 -0.30 0.90 -14.78
N ILE A 503 0.19 0.22 -13.75
CA ILE A 503 0.79 0.91 -12.59
C ILE A 503 2.08 1.65 -12.95
N TYR A 504 2.94 1.08 -13.82
CA TYR A 504 4.13 1.77 -14.30
C TYR A 504 3.77 2.97 -15.19
N THR A 505 2.74 2.85 -16.04
CA THR A 505 2.22 3.95 -16.85
C THR A 505 1.73 5.11 -15.98
N LEU A 506 0.95 4.79 -14.95
CA LEU A 506 0.47 5.77 -13.99
C LEU A 506 1.64 6.42 -13.23
N ALA A 507 2.58 5.65 -12.72
CA ALA A 507 3.74 6.17 -12.00
C ALA A 507 4.62 7.07 -12.88
N PHE A 508 4.97 6.62 -14.09
CA PHE A 508 5.80 7.39 -15.01
C PHE A 508 5.14 8.70 -15.46
N SER A 509 3.80 8.71 -15.54
CA SER A 509 3.04 9.92 -15.91
C SER A 509 3.08 11.02 -14.84
N LYS A 510 3.42 10.71 -13.58
CA LYS A 510 3.39 11.69 -12.48
C LYS A 510 4.78 12.27 -12.23
N PRO A 511 4.97 13.61 -12.35
CA PRO A 511 6.29 14.23 -12.22
C PRO A 511 6.88 14.08 -10.81
N PHE A 512 6.06 13.89 -9.80
CA PHE A 512 6.50 13.72 -8.41
C PHE A 512 6.91 12.27 -8.07
N ILE A 513 6.70 11.28 -8.98
CA ILE A 513 7.16 9.91 -8.80
C ILE A 513 8.44 9.70 -9.60
N HIS A 514 9.53 9.33 -8.95
CA HIS A 514 10.87 9.18 -9.53
C HIS A 514 11.35 7.74 -9.66
N ALA A 515 10.64 6.77 -9.09
CA ALA A 515 10.94 5.35 -9.27
C ALA A 515 9.70 4.48 -9.08
N SER A 516 9.72 3.32 -9.75
CA SER A 516 8.81 2.22 -9.45
C SER A 516 9.64 0.94 -9.35
N ASN A 517 9.57 0.29 -8.20
CA ASN A 517 10.41 -0.86 -7.86
C ASN A 517 9.56 -2.11 -7.77
N TRP A 518 9.76 -3.06 -8.68
CA TRP A 518 9.09 -4.34 -8.60
C TRP A 518 9.63 -5.18 -7.45
N PHE A 519 8.76 -5.86 -6.77
CA PHE A 519 9.13 -6.73 -5.65
C PHE A 519 8.41 -8.08 -5.79
N ASP A 520 9.10 -9.17 -6.14
CA ASP A 520 10.52 -9.45 -6.25
C ASP A 520 10.90 -9.87 -7.70
N PHE A 521 12.19 -10.21 -7.97
CA PHE A 521 12.64 -10.50 -9.33
C PHE A 521 12.33 -11.94 -9.79
N VAL A 522 12.44 -12.93 -8.92
CA VAL A 522 12.37 -14.34 -9.30
C VAL A 522 11.46 -15.19 -8.42
N ASP A 523 10.64 -16.05 -9.04
CA ASP A 523 9.93 -17.14 -8.37
C ASP A 523 10.90 -18.31 -8.08
N PRO A 524 10.66 -19.13 -7.06
CA PRO A 524 9.58 -19.14 -6.06
C PRO A 524 9.94 -18.38 -4.76
N TYR A 525 10.92 -17.52 -4.78
CA TYR A 525 11.51 -16.87 -3.61
C TYR A 525 10.81 -15.57 -3.22
N TYR A 526 9.78 -15.24 -3.95
CA TYR A 526 8.92 -14.12 -3.64
C TYR A 526 7.99 -14.44 -2.46
N PHE A 527 7.70 -13.46 -1.61
CA PHE A 527 6.74 -13.67 -0.53
C PHE A 527 5.31 -13.91 -1.04
N MET A 528 5.02 -13.43 -2.26
CA MET A 528 3.79 -13.65 -3.01
C MET A 528 4.02 -14.73 -4.06
N GLU A 529 3.29 -15.84 -3.99
CA GLU A 529 3.41 -16.94 -4.96
C GLU A 529 3.25 -16.42 -6.39
N ASN A 530 4.17 -16.80 -7.27
CA ASN A 530 4.22 -16.38 -8.66
C ASN A 530 4.30 -14.85 -8.88
N GLY A 531 4.80 -14.09 -7.89
CA GLY A 531 4.93 -12.63 -7.98
C GLY A 531 6.14 -12.14 -8.77
N GLY A 532 7.17 -12.98 -8.96
CA GLY A 532 8.38 -12.63 -9.68
C GLY A 532 8.17 -12.36 -11.18
N LEU A 533 9.16 -11.75 -11.81
CA LEU A 533 9.20 -11.54 -13.27
C LEU A 533 9.87 -12.71 -14.01
N LEU A 534 10.61 -13.57 -13.28
CA LEU A 534 11.19 -14.81 -13.77
C LEU A 534 10.53 -15.99 -13.06
N GLN A 535 10.31 -17.10 -13.80
CA GLN A 535 9.67 -18.30 -13.25
C GLN A 535 10.59 -19.06 -12.29
N SER A 536 11.90 -18.97 -12.50
CA SER A 536 12.86 -19.69 -11.69
C SER A 536 14.23 -19.01 -11.71
N PRO A 537 15.16 -19.41 -10.82
CA PRO A 537 16.55 -18.98 -10.85
C PRO A 537 17.31 -19.32 -12.13
N LYS A 538 16.74 -20.13 -13.02
CA LYS A 538 17.33 -20.41 -14.34
C LYS A 538 17.11 -19.27 -15.33
N GLY A 539 16.22 -18.33 -15.03
CA GLY A 539 16.03 -17.10 -15.80
C GLY A 539 14.93 -17.17 -16.87
N GLU A 540 13.99 -18.12 -16.76
CA GLU A 540 12.84 -18.17 -17.66
C GLU A 540 11.96 -16.92 -17.45
N LYS A 541 11.84 -16.10 -18.50
CA LYS A 541 11.18 -14.80 -18.48
C LYS A 541 9.66 -14.95 -18.59
N LYS A 542 8.92 -14.31 -17.70
CA LYS A 542 7.46 -14.24 -17.75
C LYS A 542 6.98 -13.10 -18.64
N GLU A 543 5.69 -13.08 -18.98
CA GLU A 543 5.11 -12.01 -19.82
C GLU A 543 5.36 -10.63 -19.23
N ALA A 544 5.24 -10.47 -17.92
CA ALA A 544 5.49 -9.19 -17.22
C ALA A 544 6.92 -8.66 -17.41
N TYR A 545 7.94 -9.54 -17.48
CA TYR A 545 9.31 -9.15 -17.80
C TYR A 545 9.40 -8.53 -19.20
N HIS A 546 8.83 -9.20 -20.19
CA HIS A 546 8.85 -8.72 -21.58
C HIS A 546 8.06 -7.41 -21.73
N ARG A 547 6.94 -7.28 -21.01
CA ARG A 547 6.11 -6.09 -21.02
C ARG A 547 6.87 -4.90 -20.42
N LEU A 548 7.51 -5.09 -19.27
CA LEU A 548 8.32 -4.05 -18.62
C LEU A 548 9.48 -3.59 -19.51
N LYS A 549 10.21 -4.53 -20.12
CA LYS A 549 11.29 -4.21 -21.06
C LYS A 549 10.77 -3.38 -22.24
N LYS A 550 9.61 -3.76 -22.80
CA LYS A 550 8.99 -3.05 -23.93
C LYS A 550 8.61 -1.62 -23.57
N ILE A 551 7.91 -1.42 -22.46
CA ILE A 551 7.47 -0.07 -22.06
C ILE A 551 8.67 0.83 -21.75
N ARG A 552 9.70 0.32 -21.05
CA ARG A 552 10.93 1.06 -20.78
C ARG A 552 11.60 1.50 -22.09
N ASN A 553 11.82 0.57 -23.02
CA ASN A 553 12.42 0.90 -24.32
C ASN A 553 11.63 1.95 -25.09
N ASN A 554 10.29 1.87 -25.08
CA ASN A 554 9.44 2.85 -25.74
C ASN A 554 9.58 4.23 -25.09
N TRP A 555 9.63 4.32 -23.76
CA TRP A 555 9.75 5.60 -23.06
C TRP A 555 11.16 6.21 -23.17
N ASP A 556 12.19 5.37 -23.27
CA ASP A 556 13.56 5.83 -23.54
C ASP A 556 13.73 6.45 -24.91
N GLN A 557 12.85 6.12 -25.86
CA GLN A 557 12.83 6.67 -27.23
C GLN A 557 12.00 7.95 -27.36
N LEU A 558 11.26 8.34 -26.33
CA LEU A 558 10.48 9.58 -26.36
C LEU A 558 11.42 10.80 -26.51
N PRO A 559 10.98 11.85 -27.25
CA PRO A 559 11.78 13.06 -27.35
C PRO A 559 11.94 13.73 -25.99
N ARG A 560 13.09 14.32 -25.74
CA ARG A 560 13.28 15.26 -24.63
C ARG A 560 12.54 16.56 -24.94
N LYS A 561 11.71 17.04 -24.04
CA LYS A 561 10.92 18.27 -24.19
C LYS A 561 11.31 19.29 -23.13
#